data_9e48038c7df0cdcc5ed348e0827fa600
#
_entry.id   9e48038c7df0cdcc5ed348e0827fa600
#
_cell.length_a   1.000
_cell.length_b   1.000
_cell.length_c   1.000
_cell.angle_alpha   90.00
_cell.angle_beta   90.00
_cell.angle_gamma   90.00
#
_symmetry.space_group_name_H-M   'P 1'
#
loop_
_entity.id
_entity.type
_entity.pdbx_description
1 polymer ?
#
loop_
_entity_poly.entity_id
_entity_poly.type
_entity_poly.pdbx_seq_one_letter_code
_entity_poly.pdbx_strand_id
1 'polypeptide(L)'
;MNNPKTVSDRRMGPSGSETWHAMLDGAEYILREEGHAQLTSRRIAERIGVKQRLVYYYFKTMDDLIVELFRRLSMRELERLREASHSERSLREIWNTNVGSTDARLISEFMALANRIDELKHEVIRFIEDSRAIEVDAIAAAMTRKGVSSPISPSALALIAASVALSLSREEQLGVRSGHDELTAVVEGFLSSLER
;
A
#
# COMPACT_ATOMS: atom_id res chain seq x y z
N MET A 1 19.37 -14.25 46.59
CA MET A 1 18.40 -14.84 45.66
C MET A 1 17.47 -13.72 45.19
N ASN A 2 17.79 -13.12 44.07
CA ASN A 2 17.00 -12.03 43.50
C ASN A 2 16.10 -12.61 42.39
N ASN A 3 14.81 -12.58 42.64
CA ASN A 3 13.77 -13.04 41.71
C ASN A 3 13.60 -11.97 40.62
N PRO A 4 13.77 -12.27 39.33
CA PRO A 4 13.49 -11.32 38.26
C PRO A 4 11.99 -11.12 38.19
N LYS A 5 11.54 -9.86 38.37
CA LYS A 5 10.16 -9.45 38.18
C LYS A 5 9.75 -9.79 36.75
N THR A 6 8.82 -10.73 36.62
CA THR A 6 8.09 -11.04 35.40
C THR A 6 7.52 -9.76 34.82
N VAL A 7 7.85 -9.48 33.55
CA VAL A 7 7.25 -8.41 32.76
C VAL A 7 5.74 -8.69 32.75
N SER A 8 5.00 -7.82 33.41
CA SER A 8 3.55 -7.86 33.48
C SER A 8 3.00 -7.94 32.05
N ASP A 9 2.27 -9.01 31.79
CA ASP A 9 1.49 -9.20 30.58
C ASP A 9 0.39 -8.10 30.56
N ARG A 10 0.72 -6.95 29.99
CA ARG A 10 -0.20 -5.80 29.91
C ARG A 10 -1.34 -6.23 29.00
N ARG A 11 -2.54 -6.32 29.54
CA ARG A 11 -3.76 -6.50 28.74
C ARG A 11 -3.77 -5.45 27.65
N MET A 12 -3.71 -5.88 26.39
CA MET A 12 -3.86 -5.02 25.23
C MET A 12 -5.34 -4.70 25.02
N GLY A 13 -5.62 -3.50 24.51
CA GLY A 13 -6.95 -3.16 24.05
C GLY A 13 -7.37 -4.07 22.89
N PRO A 14 -8.68 -4.33 22.72
CA PRO A 14 -9.14 -5.23 21.68
C PRO A 14 -8.85 -4.63 20.29
N SER A 15 -8.09 -5.38 19.49
CA SER A 15 -7.92 -5.08 18.06
C SER A 15 -9.29 -5.07 17.38
N GLY A 16 -9.50 -4.16 16.41
CA GLY A 16 -10.78 -4.01 15.72
C GLY A 16 -11.86 -3.23 16.48
N SER A 17 -11.57 -2.71 17.69
CA SER A 17 -12.50 -1.81 18.37
C SER A 17 -12.58 -0.43 17.68
N GLU A 18 -13.66 0.30 17.92
CA GLU A 18 -13.83 1.68 17.40
C GLU A 18 -12.62 2.58 17.72
N THR A 19 -12.14 2.52 18.95
CA THR A 19 -10.95 3.30 19.37
C THR A 19 -9.68 2.86 18.64
N TRP A 20 -9.51 1.55 18.41
CA TRP A 20 -8.40 1.01 17.64
C TRP A 20 -8.43 1.52 16.19
N HIS A 21 -9.60 1.49 15.55
CA HIS A 21 -9.79 2.04 14.21
C HIS A 21 -9.54 3.56 14.17
N ALA A 22 -10.07 4.31 15.14
CA ALA A 22 -9.85 5.76 15.23
C ALA A 22 -8.35 6.11 15.36
N MET A 23 -7.57 5.31 16.09
CA MET A 23 -6.12 5.49 16.19
C MET A 23 -5.42 5.27 14.84
N LEU A 24 -5.81 4.24 14.10
CA LEU A 24 -5.27 4.00 12.75
C LEU A 24 -5.70 5.08 11.76
N ASP A 25 -6.94 5.59 11.84
CA ASP A 25 -7.41 6.71 11.00
C ASP A 25 -6.63 7.99 11.30
N GLY A 26 -6.39 8.26 12.59
CA GLY A 26 -5.56 9.39 13.01
C GLY A 26 -4.11 9.26 12.54
N ALA A 27 -3.55 8.07 12.62
CA ALA A 27 -2.20 7.77 12.15
C ALA A 27 -2.08 7.88 10.62
N GLU A 28 -3.05 7.35 9.88
CA GLU A 28 -3.11 7.48 8.42
C GLU A 28 -3.14 8.94 7.98
N TYR A 29 -3.98 9.75 8.60
CA TYR A 29 -4.06 11.17 8.32
C TYR A 29 -2.72 11.89 8.59
N ILE A 30 -2.10 11.65 9.77
CA ILE A 30 -0.83 12.28 10.12
C ILE A 30 0.26 11.88 9.14
N LEU A 31 0.35 10.59 8.80
CA LEU A 31 1.36 10.10 7.87
C LEU A 31 1.19 10.72 6.49
N ARG A 32 -0.06 10.86 6.03
CA ARG A 32 -0.43 11.39 4.73
C ARG A 32 -0.16 12.89 4.59
N GLU A 33 -0.62 13.66 5.57
CA GLU A 33 -0.63 15.11 5.50
C GLU A 33 0.61 15.77 6.13
N GLU A 34 1.13 15.16 7.20
CA GLU A 34 2.18 15.76 8.01
C GLU A 34 3.53 15.02 7.86
N GLY A 35 3.51 13.81 7.28
CA GLY A 35 4.68 12.95 7.12
C GLY A 35 5.05 12.16 8.39
N HIS A 36 5.93 11.19 8.19
CA HIS A 36 6.28 10.22 9.22
C HIS A 36 6.96 10.85 10.47
N ALA A 37 7.66 11.96 10.31
CA ALA A 37 8.30 12.65 11.44
C ALA A 37 7.29 13.15 12.49
N GLN A 38 6.05 13.40 12.09
CA GLN A 38 4.96 13.82 12.98
C GLN A 38 4.15 12.64 13.53
N LEU A 39 4.37 11.43 13.04
CA LEU A 39 3.67 10.23 13.48
C LEU A 39 4.16 9.79 14.86
N THR A 40 3.56 10.38 15.90
CA THR A 40 3.87 10.10 17.30
C THR A 40 2.62 9.71 18.07
N SER A 41 2.76 8.92 19.13
CA SER A 41 1.64 8.52 20.01
C SER A 41 0.92 9.75 20.62
N ARG A 42 1.66 10.83 20.88
CA ARG A 42 1.10 12.08 21.36
C ARG A 42 0.22 12.73 20.29
N ARG A 43 0.73 12.86 19.06
CA ARG A 43 0.01 13.50 17.96
C ARG A 43 -1.26 12.74 17.59
N ILE A 44 -1.19 11.39 17.57
CA ILE A 44 -2.36 10.52 17.36
C ILE A 44 -3.39 10.76 18.48
N ALA A 45 -2.96 10.72 19.74
CA ALA A 45 -3.85 10.91 20.89
C ALA A 45 -4.54 12.29 20.87
N GLU A 46 -3.79 13.36 20.58
CA GLU A 46 -4.33 14.73 20.43
C GLU A 46 -5.37 14.79 19.31
N ARG A 47 -5.11 14.16 18.16
CA ARG A 47 -6.01 14.18 17.01
C ARG A 47 -7.36 13.52 17.29
N ILE A 48 -7.37 12.39 18.01
CA ILE A 48 -8.60 11.64 18.28
C ILE A 48 -9.20 11.95 19.67
N GLY A 49 -8.64 12.91 20.41
CA GLY A 49 -9.17 13.37 21.68
C GLY A 49 -9.01 12.41 22.85
N VAL A 50 -7.94 11.58 22.86
CA VAL A 50 -7.69 10.61 23.92
C VAL A 50 -6.39 10.90 24.68
N LYS A 51 -6.17 10.19 25.80
CA LYS A 51 -4.88 10.28 26.51
C LYS A 51 -3.82 9.45 25.79
N GLN A 52 -2.60 9.98 25.65
CA GLN A 52 -1.47 9.30 24.99
C GLN A 52 -1.22 7.86 25.47
N ARG A 53 -1.40 7.60 26.80
CA ARG A 53 -1.24 6.24 27.36
C ARG A 53 -2.16 5.21 26.71
N LEU A 54 -3.30 5.65 26.14
CA LEU A 54 -4.24 4.77 25.50
C LEU A 54 -3.69 4.21 24.19
N VAL A 55 -2.86 4.95 23.46
CA VAL A 55 -2.17 4.45 22.27
C VAL A 55 -1.32 3.24 22.62
N TYR A 56 -0.53 3.31 23.71
CA TYR A 56 0.29 2.19 24.20
C TYR A 56 -0.50 1.05 24.85
N TYR A 57 -1.77 1.26 25.14
CA TYR A 57 -2.67 0.19 25.55
C TYR A 57 -3.13 -0.65 24.37
N TYR A 58 -3.30 -0.05 23.19
CA TYR A 58 -3.72 -0.75 21.97
C TYR A 58 -2.52 -1.26 21.16
N PHE A 59 -1.44 -0.50 21.12
CA PHE A 59 -0.21 -0.84 20.40
C PHE A 59 0.97 -0.77 21.36
N LYS A 60 1.71 -1.87 21.50
CA LYS A 60 2.86 -1.91 22.45
C LYS A 60 3.91 -0.87 22.10
N THR A 61 4.14 -0.68 20.79
CA THR A 61 5.11 0.26 20.23
C THR A 61 4.48 1.08 19.11
N MET A 62 5.15 2.14 18.68
CA MET A 62 4.76 2.85 17.47
C MET A 62 4.98 2.01 16.22
N ASP A 63 5.97 1.12 16.22
CA ASP A 63 6.23 0.21 15.12
C ASP A 63 5.07 -0.77 14.92
N ASP A 64 4.50 -1.32 16.01
CA ASP A 64 3.30 -2.16 15.93
C ASP A 64 2.11 -1.41 15.31
N LEU A 65 1.93 -0.14 15.67
CA LEU A 65 0.88 0.70 15.08
C LEU A 65 1.12 0.92 13.58
N ILE A 66 2.36 1.18 13.18
CA ILE A 66 2.76 1.38 11.78
C ILE A 66 2.50 0.10 10.97
N VAL A 67 2.85 -1.06 11.51
CA VAL A 67 2.61 -2.36 10.87
C VAL A 67 1.10 -2.60 10.68
N GLU A 68 0.30 -2.37 11.72
CA GLU A 68 -1.16 -2.52 11.63
C GLU A 68 -1.80 -1.52 10.66
N LEU A 69 -1.29 -0.29 10.62
CA LEU A 69 -1.71 0.70 9.62
C LEU A 69 -1.43 0.21 8.21
N PHE A 70 -0.21 -0.28 7.96
CA PHE A 70 0.15 -0.82 6.65
C PHE A 70 -0.71 -2.03 6.27
N ARG A 71 -0.94 -2.98 7.19
CA ARG A 71 -1.83 -4.13 6.96
C ARG A 71 -3.21 -3.69 6.50
N ARG A 72 -3.78 -2.69 7.18
CA ARG A 72 -5.11 -2.16 6.82
C ARG A 72 -5.12 -1.52 5.42
N LEU A 73 -4.09 -0.73 5.10
CA LEU A 73 -3.97 -0.05 3.80
C LEU A 73 -3.76 -1.06 2.67
N SER A 74 -2.84 -2.01 2.87
CA SER A 74 -2.54 -3.04 1.88
C SER A 74 -3.73 -3.96 1.59
N MET A 75 -4.51 -4.32 2.61
CA MET A 75 -5.74 -5.09 2.41
C MET A 75 -6.75 -4.35 1.54
N ARG A 76 -6.96 -3.04 1.78
CA ARG A 76 -7.86 -2.22 0.96
C ARG A 76 -7.39 -2.14 -0.50
N GLU A 77 -6.08 -2.00 -0.70
CA GLU A 77 -5.52 -1.91 -2.04
C GLU A 77 -5.58 -3.24 -2.79
N LEU A 78 -5.27 -4.35 -2.13
CA LEU A 78 -5.42 -5.70 -2.71
C LEU A 78 -6.87 -5.99 -3.10
N GLU A 79 -7.84 -5.53 -2.32
CA GLU A 79 -9.25 -5.69 -2.67
C GLU A 79 -9.62 -4.90 -3.91
N ARG A 80 -9.18 -3.64 -4.03
CA ARG A 80 -9.36 -2.84 -5.25
C ARG A 80 -8.73 -3.51 -6.48
N LEU A 81 -7.53 -4.07 -6.35
CA LEU A 81 -6.88 -4.79 -7.44
C LEU A 81 -7.65 -6.05 -7.83
N ARG A 82 -8.20 -6.79 -6.85
CA ARG A 82 -9.05 -7.95 -7.13
C ARG A 82 -10.32 -7.55 -7.86
N GLU A 83 -11.02 -6.52 -7.39
CA GLU A 83 -12.21 -5.99 -8.06
C GLU A 83 -11.89 -5.57 -9.49
N ALA A 84 -10.79 -4.83 -9.69
CA ALA A 84 -10.31 -4.42 -11.00
C ALA A 84 -10.01 -5.64 -11.91
N SER A 85 -9.40 -6.69 -11.38
CA SER A 85 -9.05 -7.90 -12.14
C SER A 85 -10.26 -8.69 -12.65
N HIS A 86 -11.42 -8.53 -12.01
CA HIS A 86 -12.66 -9.19 -12.42
C HIS A 86 -13.51 -8.34 -13.42
N SER A 87 -13.08 -7.13 -13.74
CA SER A 87 -13.80 -6.27 -14.69
C SER A 87 -13.67 -6.75 -16.14
N GLU A 88 -14.58 -6.31 -17.01
CA GLU A 88 -14.49 -6.59 -18.45
C GLU A 88 -13.22 -6.01 -19.10
N ARG A 89 -12.72 -4.90 -18.54
CA ARG A 89 -11.49 -4.21 -18.94
C ARG A 89 -10.42 -4.31 -17.84
N SER A 90 -10.16 -5.54 -17.41
CA SER A 90 -9.34 -5.82 -16.22
C SER A 90 -7.97 -5.15 -16.24
N LEU A 91 -7.27 -5.16 -17.38
CA LEU A 91 -5.93 -4.55 -17.46
C LEU A 91 -5.98 -3.03 -17.30
N ARG A 92 -7.00 -2.39 -17.89
CA ARG A 92 -7.21 -0.95 -17.78
C ARG A 92 -7.58 -0.55 -16.35
N GLU A 93 -8.47 -1.30 -15.72
CA GLU A 93 -8.87 -1.01 -14.34
C GLU A 93 -7.73 -1.25 -13.35
N ILE A 94 -6.91 -2.27 -13.54
CA ILE A 94 -5.67 -2.48 -12.77
C ILE A 94 -4.70 -1.31 -13.00
N TRP A 95 -4.50 -0.88 -14.25
CA TRP A 95 -3.66 0.27 -14.55
C TRP A 95 -4.17 1.54 -13.88
N ASN A 96 -5.46 1.82 -13.97
CA ASN A 96 -6.09 2.97 -13.33
C ASN A 96 -5.95 2.91 -11.80
N THR A 97 -6.10 1.71 -11.20
CA THR A 97 -5.87 1.50 -9.76
C THR A 97 -4.43 1.81 -9.39
N ASN A 98 -3.45 1.33 -10.15
CA ASN A 98 -2.03 1.56 -9.87
C ASN A 98 -1.61 3.03 -10.03
N VAL A 99 -2.09 3.73 -11.07
CA VAL A 99 -1.81 5.16 -11.30
C VAL A 99 -2.61 6.04 -10.34
N GLY A 100 -3.88 5.70 -10.10
CA GLY A 100 -4.78 6.42 -9.21
C GLY A 100 -4.60 6.08 -7.73
N SER A 101 -3.70 5.16 -7.41
CA SER A 101 -3.29 4.91 -6.03
C SER A 101 -2.70 6.19 -5.47
N THR A 102 -3.54 6.91 -4.78
CA THR A 102 -3.41 8.32 -4.38
C THR A 102 -2.26 8.58 -3.42
N ASP A 103 -1.35 7.62 -3.23
CA ASP A 103 -0.40 7.67 -2.15
C ASP A 103 1.02 7.24 -2.50
N ALA A 104 1.55 7.70 -3.63
CA ALA A 104 2.98 7.54 -3.91
C ALA A 104 3.84 8.09 -2.76
N ARG A 105 3.41 9.17 -2.09
CA ARG A 105 4.04 9.67 -0.87
C ARG A 105 3.92 8.65 0.27
N LEU A 106 2.72 8.13 0.50
CA LEU A 106 2.47 7.15 1.57
C LEU A 106 3.25 5.84 1.32
N ILE A 107 3.27 5.35 0.08
CA ILE A 107 4.10 4.21 -0.32
C ILE A 107 5.57 4.49 -0.03
N SER A 108 6.07 5.66 -0.38
CA SER A 108 7.46 6.06 -0.12
C SER A 108 7.79 6.11 1.37
N GLU A 109 6.87 6.59 2.21
CA GLU A 109 7.04 6.61 3.66
C GLU A 109 7.10 5.18 4.24
N PHE A 110 6.22 4.27 3.82
CA PHE A 110 6.28 2.88 4.27
C PHE A 110 7.54 2.15 3.79
N MET A 111 7.99 2.38 2.57
CA MET A 111 9.24 1.81 2.06
C MET A 111 10.45 2.28 2.86
N ALA A 112 10.49 3.58 3.21
CA ALA A 112 11.55 4.13 4.05
C ALA A 112 11.52 3.52 5.47
N LEU A 113 10.34 3.34 6.06
CA LEU A 113 10.15 2.73 7.37
C LEU A 113 10.49 1.24 7.38
N ALA A 114 10.18 0.51 6.31
CA ALA A 114 10.48 -0.92 6.15
C ALA A 114 11.99 -1.22 6.17
N ASN A 115 12.84 -0.23 5.89
CA ASN A 115 14.30 -0.39 6.04
C ASN A 115 14.75 -0.48 7.52
N ARG A 116 13.86 -0.15 8.48
CA ARG A 116 14.18 -0.12 9.91
C ARG A 116 13.26 -0.98 10.76
N ILE A 117 12.08 -1.33 10.24
CA ILE A 117 11.06 -2.12 10.94
C ILE A 117 10.93 -3.46 10.21
N ASP A 118 11.56 -4.50 10.73
CA ASP A 118 11.61 -5.80 10.08
C ASP A 118 10.23 -6.41 9.84
N GLU A 119 9.31 -6.27 10.79
CA GLU A 119 7.94 -6.76 10.62
C GLU A 119 7.21 -6.03 9.48
N LEU A 120 7.38 -4.70 9.38
CA LEU A 120 6.83 -3.93 8.26
C LEU A 120 7.44 -4.37 6.93
N LYS A 121 8.74 -4.66 6.89
CA LYS A 121 9.40 -5.16 5.69
C LYS A 121 8.77 -6.46 5.19
N HIS A 122 8.45 -7.39 6.09
CA HIS A 122 7.78 -8.63 5.73
C HIS A 122 6.37 -8.38 5.16
N GLU A 123 5.62 -7.44 5.74
CA GLU A 123 4.29 -7.08 5.23
C GLU A 123 4.37 -6.39 3.86
N VAL A 124 5.35 -5.51 3.65
CA VAL A 124 5.58 -4.86 2.35
C VAL A 124 5.94 -5.88 1.28
N ILE A 125 6.83 -6.84 1.58
CA ILE A 125 7.18 -7.92 0.65
C ILE A 125 5.93 -8.72 0.27
N ARG A 126 5.14 -9.14 1.27
CA ARG A 126 3.89 -9.89 1.04
C ARG A 126 2.92 -9.11 0.16
N PHE A 127 2.70 -7.84 0.45
CA PHE A 127 1.84 -6.97 -0.36
C PHE A 127 2.31 -6.89 -1.82
N ILE A 128 3.61 -6.72 -2.07
CA ILE A 128 4.18 -6.67 -3.41
C ILE A 128 3.97 -8.00 -4.14
N GLU A 129 4.19 -9.13 -3.47
CA GLU A 129 4.00 -10.45 -4.07
C GLU A 129 2.54 -10.74 -4.39
N ASP A 130 1.62 -10.44 -3.47
CA ASP A 130 0.18 -10.64 -3.66
C ASP A 130 -0.37 -9.74 -4.80
N SER A 131 0.02 -8.46 -4.83
CA SER A 131 -0.36 -7.54 -5.92
C SER A 131 0.16 -8.05 -7.26
N ARG A 132 1.41 -8.48 -7.29
CA ARG A 132 2.05 -9.02 -8.49
C ARG A 132 1.34 -10.27 -9.01
N ALA A 133 0.90 -11.16 -8.14
CA ALA A 133 0.17 -12.35 -8.54
C ALA A 133 -1.15 -11.97 -9.24
N ILE A 134 -1.91 -11.03 -8.71
CA ILE A 134 -3.15 -10.55 -9.33
C ILE A 134 -2.89 -9.96 -10.73
N GLU A 135 -1.88 -9.12 -10.84
CA GLU A 135 -1.50 -8.47 -12.11
C GLU A 135 -1.05 -9.48 -13.16
N VAL A 136 -0.20 -10.44 -12.77
CA VAL A 136 0.31 -11.50 -13.66
C VAL A 136 -0.83 -12.36 -14.19
N ASP A 137 -1.76 -12.77 -13.32
CA ASP A 137 -2.91 -13.58 -13.71
C ASP A 137 -3.81 -12.83 -14.70
N ALA A 138 -4.07 -11.56 -14.48
CA ALA A 138 -4.87 -10.73 -15.38
C ALA A 138 -4.19 -10.56 -16.76
N ILE A 139 -2.88 -10.31 -16.80
CA ILE A 139 -2.12 -10.17 -18.04
C ILE A 139 -2.10 -11.51 -18.79
N ALA A 140 -1.79 -12.63 -18.13
CA ALA A 140 -1.75 -13.95 -18.74
C ALA A 140 -3.12 -14.34 -19.33
N ALA A 141 -4.21 -14.07 -18.60
CA ALA A 141 -5.56 -14.30 -19.07
C ALA A 141 -5.90 -13.46 -20.32
N ALA A 142 -5.52 -12.18 -20.34
CA ALA A 142 -5.75 -11.29 -21.49
C ALA A 142 -4.95 -11.77 -22.72
N MET A 143 -3.68 -12.11 -22.57
CA MET A 143 -2.84 -12.63 -23.64
C MET A 143 -3.40 -13.93 -24.22
N THR A 144 -3.85 -14.84 -23.37
CA THR A 144 -4.46 -16.11 -23.78
C THR A 144 -5.75 -15.88 -24.58
N ARG A 145 -6.64 -15.00 -24.09
CA ARG A 145 -7.90 -14.67 -24.80
C ARG A 145 -7.67 -14.12 -26.19
N LYS A 146 -6.60 -13.34 -26.37
CA LYS A 146 -6.25 -12.69 -27.64
C LYS A 146 -5.37 -13.54 -28.54
N GLY A 147 -4.86 -14.67 -28.06
CA GLY A 147 -3.87 -15.45 -28.80
C GLY A 147 -2.57 -14.67 -29.06
N VAL A 148 -2.26 -13.70 -28.20
CA VAL A 148 -1.05 -12.88 -28.35
C VAL A 148 0.12 -13.59 -27.71
N SER A 149 1.18 -13.80 -28.53
CA SER A 149 2.49 -14.22 -28.02
C SER A 149 3.37 -12.98 -27.86
N SER A 150 3.96 -12.82 -26.70
CA SER A 150 4.91 -11.75 -26.42
C SER A 150 6.26 -12.35 -26.02
N PRO A 151 7.39 -11.76 -26.44
CA PRO A 151 8.71 -12.14 -25.95
C PRO A 151 8.92 -11.75 -24.47
N ILE A 152 8.04 -10.90 -23.93
CA ILE A 152 8.09 -10.43 -22.54
C ILE A 152 7.07 -11.25 -21.72
N SER A 153 7.53 -11.85 -20.62
CA SER A 153 6.66 -12.64 -19.74
C SER A 153 5.60 -11.77 -19.04
N PRO A 154 4.44 -12.35 -18.67
CA PRO A 154 3.43 -11.62 -17.88
C PRO A 154 4.01 -11.00 -16.60
N SER A 155 4.93 -11.68 -15.92
CA SER A 155 5.59 -11.16 -14.72
C SER A 155 6.45 -9.94 -15.00
N ALA A 156 7.18 -9.93 -16.12
CA ALA A 156 7.97 -8.77 -16.51
C ALA A 156 7.08 -7.60 -16.94
N LEU A 157 5.97 -7.86 -17.64
CA LEU A 157 4.99 -6.84 -18.00
C LEU A 157 4.35 -6.22 -16.76
N ALA A 158 3.96 -7.04 -15.77
CA ALA A 158 3.41 -6.56 -14.50
C ALA A 158 4.42 -5.68 -13.76
N LEU A 159 5.69 -6.10 -13.69
CA LEU A 159 6.75 -5.30 -13.05
C LEU A 159 6.96 -3.96 -13.75
N ILE A 160 6.99 -3.94 -15.08
CA ILE A 160 7.11 -2.71 -15.87
C ILE A 160 5.92 -1.79 -15.60
N ALA A 161 4.68 -2.32 -15.69
CA ALA A 161 3.47 -1.53 -15.48
C ALA A 161 3.43 -0.89 -14.08
N ALA A 162 3.67 -1.68 -13.03
CA ALA A 162 3.69 -1.18 -11.65
C ALA A 162 4.81 -0.13 -11.43
N SER A 163 5.99 -0.34 -12.01
CA SER A 163 7.11 0.61 -11.91
C SER A 163 6.80 1.93 -12.61
N VAL A 164 6.19 1.86 -13.79
CA VAL A 164 5.77 3.05 -14.55
C VAL A 164 4.67 3.81 -13.80
N ALA A 165 3.64 3.11 -13.31
CA ALA A 165 2.56 3.73 -12.54
C ALA A 165 3.08 4.45 -11.29
N LEU A 166 3.98 3.81 -10.54
CA LEU A 166 4.59 4.40 -9.36
C LEU A 166 5.43 5.64 -9.69
N SER A 167 6.19 5.60 -10.81
CA SER A 167 6.98 6.75 -11.25
C SER A 167 6.08 7.93 -11.63
N LEU A 168 5.05 7.69 -12.45
CA LEU A 168 4.08 8.71 -12.85
C LEU A 168 3.41 9.37 -11.63
N SER A 169 2.89 8.55 -10.69
CA SER A 169 2.23 9.05 -9.49
C SER A 169 3.17 9.90 -8.62
N ARG A 170 4.41 9.46 -8.44
CA ARG A 170 5.41 10.19 -7.64
C ARG A 170 5.82 11.50 -8.29
N GLU A 171 6.05 11.49 -9.59
CA GLU A 171 6.47 12.67 -10.34
C GLU A 171 5.35 13.71 -10.43
N GLU A 172 4.11 13.27 -10.61
CA GLU A 172 2.95 14.17 -10.62
C GLU A 172 2.78 14.91 -9.27
N GLN A 173 3.01 14.24 -8.15
CA GLN A 173 2.99 14.87 -6.82
C GLN A 173 4.08 15.93 -6.65
N LEU A 174 5.20 15.78 -7.35
CA LEU A 174 6.28 16.77 -7.39
C LEU A 174 6.08 17.87 -8.43
N GLY A 175 5.00 17.79 -9.24
CA GLY A 175 4.73 18.73 -10.33
C GLY A 175 5.54 18.46 -11.60
N VAL A 176 6.21 17.31 -11.72
CA VAL A 176 6.94 16.89 -12.91
C VAL A 176 6.00 16.18 -13.86
N ARG A 177 5.91 16.64 -15.11
CA ARG A 177 5.01 16.08 -16.15
C ARG A 177 5.69 15.80 -17.49
N SER A 178 6.99 15.97 -17.57
CA SER A 178 7.74 15.75 -18.81
C SER A 178 7.66 14.29 -19.24
N GLY A 179 7.16 14.01 -20.44
CA GLY A 179 7.02 12.67 -21.00
C GLY A 179 5.79 11.88 -20.50
N HIS A 180 4.97 12.42 -19.57
CA HIS A 180 3.82 11.70 -19.04
C HIS A 180 2.74 11.43 -20.08
N ASP A 181 2.44 12.42 -20.94
CA ASP A 181 1.40 12.28 -21.98
C ASP A 181 1.81 11.24 -23.02
N GLU A 182 3.08 11.27 -23.46
CA GLU A 182 3.62 10.31 -24.40
C GLU A 182 3.63 8.89 -23.84
N LEU A 183 4.06 8.72 -22.58
CA LEU A 183 4.09 7.44 -21.92
C LEU A 183 2.67 6.90 -21.70
N THR A 184 1.75 7.74 -21.29
CA THR A 184 0.33 7.37 -21.11
C THR A 184 -0.26 6.91 -22.44
N ALA A 185 0.03 7.62 -23.57
CA ALA A 185 -0.43 7.23 -24.89
C ALA A 185 0.12 5.85 -25.32
N VAL A 186 1.37 5.52 -24.98
CA VAL A 186 1.96 4.21 -25.25
C VAL A 186 1.25 3.11 -24.45
N VAL A 187 1.01 3.34 -23.16
CA VAL A 187 0.31 2.39 -22.30
C VAL A 187 -1.14 2.17 -22.79
N GLU A 188 -1.87 3.24 -23.11
CA GLU A 188 -3.22 3.19 -23.64
C GLU A 188 -3.29 2.43 -24.97
N GLY A 189 -2.33 2.61 -25.86
CA GLY A 189 -2.20 1.85 -27.09
C GLY A 189 -2.02 0.34 -26.83
N PHE A 190 -1.16 0.00 -25.88
CA PHE A 190 -0.92 -1.39 -25.49
C PHE A 190 -2.17 -2.04 -24.85
N LEU A 191 -2.80 -1.38 -23.89
CA LEU A 191 -4.03 -1.85 -23.25
C LEU A 191 -5.15 -2.07 -24.28
N SER A 192 -5.32 -1.10 -25.20
CA SER A 192 -6.32 -1.21 -26.26
C SER A 192 -6.08 -2.38 -27.22
N SER A 193 -4.83 -2.80 -27.42
CA SER A 193 -4.49 -3.96 -28.25
C SER A 193 -4.87 -5.29 -27.60
N LEU A 194 -4.90 -5.35 -26.27
CA LEU A 194 -5.22 -6.54 -25.49
C LEU A 194 -6.70 -6.64 -25.09
N GLU A 195 -7.45 -5.53 -25.12
CA GLU A 195 -8.84 -5.48 -24.64
C GLU A 195 -9.91 -5.34 -25.74
N ARG A 196 -9.54 -5.11 -27.01
CA ARG A 196 -10.48 -5.05 -28.15
C ARG A 196 -10.97 -6.40 -28.59
#